data_4a5e1a632b6ee0cd343b063a0fc7d7bc
#
_entry.id   4a5e1a632b6ee0cd343b063a0fc7d7bc
#
_cell.length_a   1.000
_cell.length_b   1.000
_cell.length_c   1.000
_cell.angle_alpha   90.00
_cell.angle_beta   90.00
_cell.angle_gamma   90.00
#
_symmetry.space_group_name_H-M   'P 1'
#
loop_
_entity.id
_entity.type
_entity.pdbx_description
1 polymer ?
#
loop_
_entity_poly.entity_id
_entity_poly.type
_entity_poly.pdbx_seq_one_letter_code
_entity_poly.pdbx_strand_id
1 'polypeptide(L)'
;DELMQALSGLPSYQRNYDVHDYIMLFLDQMLRKLKAEQTFNNVWIIRTLPDKRIDTLLGNYHHINHILIDTEPNICEERLKQRKQTISFQEILNDFKTADFTGYRVVKNR
;
A
#
# COMPACT_ATOMS: atom_id res chain seq x y z
N ASP A 1 5.02 2.38 -7.02
CA ASP A 1 5.58 3.54 -7.73
C ASP A 1 6.68 3.19 -8.74
N GLU A 2 7.57 2.27 -8.40
CA GLU A 2 8.61 1.83 -9.34
C GLU A 2 8.02 1.16 -10.58
N LEU A 3 7.00 0.32 -10.38
CA LEU A 3 6.30 -0.31 -11.50
C LEU A 3 5.54 0.73 -12.33
N MET A 4 4.91 1.70 -11.69
CA MET A 4 4.24 2.80 -12.36
C MET A 4 5.22 3.61 -13.19
N GLN A 5 6.39 3.93 -12.65
CA GLN A 5 7.46 4.64 -13.34
C GLN A 5 7.99 3.85 -14.54
N ALA A 6 8.23 2.55 -14.37
CA ALA A 6 8.75 1.70 -15.44
C ALA A 6 7.79 1.58 -16.63
N LEU A 7 6.48 1.49 -16.37
CA LEU A 7 5.47 1.31 -17.41
C LEU A 7 5.06 2.63 -18.07
N SER A 8 5.03 3.73 -17.31
CA SER A 8 4.57 5.02 -17.82
C SER A 8 5.68 5.89 -18.38
N GLY A 9 6.93 5.66 -17.97
CA GLY A 9 8.05 6.55 -18.28
C GLY A 9 8.02 7.88 -17.54
N LEU A 10 7.07 8.08 -16.61
CA LEU A 10 6.97 9.28 -15.80
C LEU A 10 7.90 9.22 -14.59
N PRO A 11 8.31 10.38 -14.05
CA PRO A 11 9.06 10.41 -12.80
C PRO A 11 8.33 9.74 -11.64
N SER A 12 9.08 9.31 -10.64
CA SER A 12 8.54 8.76 -9.40
C SER A 12 7.46 9.65 -8.80
N TYR A 13 6.42 9.05 -8.24
CA TYR A 13 5.29 9.73 -7.59
C TYR A 13 4.34 10.50 -8.51
N GLN A 14 4.54 10.43 -9.83
CA GLN A 14 3.53 10.91 -10.78
C GLN A 14 2.62 9.74 -11.20
N ARG A 15 1.32 10.01 -11.28
CA ARG A 15 0.34 9.01 -11.71
C ARG A 15 -0.04 9.16 -13.15
N ASN A 16 -0.09 8.01 -13.83
CA ASN A 16 -0.77 7.85 -15.10
C ASN A 16 -1.93 6.89 -14.88
N TYR A 17 -3.17 7.36 -15.01
CA TYR A 17 -4.35 6.57 -14.69
C TYR A 17 -4.53 5.36 -15.60
N ASP A 18 -4.15 5.47 -16.88
CA ASP A 18 -4.21 4.34 -17.81
C ASP A 18 -3.27 3.22 -17.40
N VAL A 19 -2.04 3.58 -17.01
CA VAL A 19 -1.05 2.63 -16.48
C VAL A 19 -1.46 2.09 -15.12
N HIS A 20 -2.12 2.89 -14.30
CA HIS A 20 -2.61 2.47 -12.99
C HIS A 20 -3.54 1.25 -13.10
N ASP A 21 -4.44 1.23 -14.07
CA ASP A 21 -5.36 0.11 -14.26
C ASP A 21 -4.61 -1.19 -14.60
N TYR A 22 -3.56 -1.11 -15.42
CA TYR A 22 -2.70 -2.26 -15.71
C TYR A 22 -1.97 -2.76 -14.47
N ILE A 23 -1.46 -1.85 -13.64
CA ILE A 23 -0.77 -2.20 -12.40
C ILE A 23 -1.73 -2.91 -11.44
N MET A 24 -2.95 -2.43 -11.31
CA MET A 24 -3.97 -3.08 -10.48
C MET A 24 -4.31 -4.47 -10.98
N LEU A 25 -4.36 -4.66 -12.30
CA LEU A 25 -4.56 -5.98 -12.89
C LEU A 25 -3.41 -6.94 -12.57
N PHE A 26 -2.16 -6.48 -12.68
CA PHE A 26 -0.99 -7.29 -12.31
C PHE A 26 -1.01 -7.67 -10.84
N LEU A 27 -1.35 -6.75 -9.95
CA LEU A 27 -1.46 -7.02 -8.53
C LEU A 27 -2.53 -8.07 -8.24
N ASP A 28 -3.69 -7.98 -8.85
CA ASP A 28 -4.75 -8.96 -8.71
C ASP A 28 -4.30 -10.35 -9.16
N GLN A 29 -3.62 -10.45 -10.28
CA GLN A 29 -3.09 -11.72 -10.78
C GLN A 29 -2.02 -12.30 -9.85
N MET A 30 -1.12 -11.47 -9.35
CA MET A 30 -0.12 -11.89 -8.36
C MET A 30 -0.76 -12.43 -7.08
N LEU A 31 -1.76 -11.74 -6.55
CA LEU A 31 -2.46 -12.16 -5.33
C LEU A 31 -3.19 -13.49 -5.54
N ARG A 32 -3.83 -13.67 -6.71
CA ARG A 32 -4.51 -14.93 -7.05
C ARG A 32 -3.51 -16.08 -7.17
N LYS A 33 -2.34 -15.82 -7.74
CA LYS A 33 -1.28 -16.82 -7.83
C LYS A 33 -0.72 -17.19 -6.46
N LEU A 34 -0.50 -16.20 -5.59
CA LEU A 34 -0.08 -16.44 -4.20
C LEU A 34 -1.09 -17.26 -3.43
N LYS A 35 -2.38 -17.07 -3.69
CA LYS A 35 -3.44 -17.87 -3.09
C LYS A 35 -3.40 -19.32 -3.56
N ALA A 36 -3.13 -19.54 -4.85
CA ALA A 36 -3.16 -20.87 -5.47
C ALA A 36 -1.88 -21.69 -5.23
N GLU A 37 -0.75 -21.03 -5.00
CA GLU A 37 0.56 -21.67 -4.88
C GLU A 37 1.27 -21.24 -3.60
N GLN A 38 1.87 -22.20 -2.90
CA GLN A 38 2.71 -21.93 -1.71
C GLN A 38 4.19 -21.91 -2.11
N THR A 39 4.56 -20.97 -2.95
CA THR A 39 5.92 -20.86 -3.46
C THR A 39 6.85 -20.17 -2.46
N PHE A 40 6.33 -19.24 -1.65
CA PHE A 40 7.11 -18.45 -0.71
C PHE A 40 6.71 -18.75 0.73
N ASN A 41 7.69 -18.76 1.64
CA ASN A 41 7.43 -18.92 3.07
C ASN A 41 6.79 -17.68 3.69
N ASN A 42 7.24 -16.50 3.27
CA ASN A 42 6.73 -15.23 3.77
C ASN A 42 6.58 -14.25 2.59
N VAL A 43 5.49 -13.48 2.61
CA VAL A 43 5.24 -12.40 1.65
C VAL A 43 4.86 -11.15 2.42
N TRP A 44 5.47 -10.02 2.06
CA TRP A 44 5.19 -8.72 2.63
C TRP A 44 4.48 -7.85 1.63
N ILE A 45 3.32 -7.31 2.03
CA ILE A 45 2.55 -6.38 1.21
C ILE A 45 2.50 -5.04 1.94
N ILE A 46 3.01 -4.00 1.30
CA ILE A 46 3.09 -2.67 1.87
C ILE A 46 2.00 -1.80 1.26
N ARG A 47 1.14 -1.24 2.11
CA ARG A 47 0.04 -0.38 1.71
C ARG A 47 -0.02 0.84 2.61
N THR A 48 -0.46 1.96 2.05
CA THR A 48 -0.68 3.18 2.84
C THR A 48 -1.90 3.06 3.73
N LEU A 49 -2.96 2.44 3.23
CA LEU A 49 -4.24 2.27 3.91
C LEU A 49 -4.66 0.81 3.86
N PRO A 50 -5.54 0.37 4.79
CA PRO A 50 -6.14 -0.96 4.72
C PRO A 50 -6.82 -1.19 3.37
N ASP A 51 -6.64 -2.35 2.80
CA ASP A 51 -7.24 -2.73 1.52
C ASP A 51 -7.98 -4.05 1.68
N LYS A 52 -9.30 -3.95 1.83
CA LYS A 52 -10.18 -5.12 1.98
C LYS A 52 -10.16 -6.04 0.76
N ARG A 53 -9.84 -5.49 -0.41
CA ARG A 53 -9.73 -6.30 -1.63
C ARG A 53 -8.61 -7.32 -1.53
N ILE A 54 -7.47 -6.93 -0.99
CA ILE A 54 -6.34 -7.84 -0.75
C ILE A 54 -6.75 -8.94 0.22
N ASP A 55 -7.39 -8.58 1.33
CA ASP A 55 -7.86 -9.54 2.33
C ASP A 55 -8.88 -10.52 1.73
N THR A 56 -9.78 -10.04 0.88
CA THR A 56 -10.76 -10.87 0.20
C THR A 56 -10.11 -11.81 -0.81
N LEU A 57 -9.15 -11.34 -1.59
CA LEU A 57 -8.45 -12.15 -2.59
C LEU A 57 -7.61 -13.24 -1.96
N LEU A 58 -6.90 -12.95 -0.87
CA LEU A 58 -6.10 -13.93 -0.15
C LEU A 58 -6.96 -14.83 0.73
N GLY A 59 -8.06 -14.27 1.26
CA GLY A 59 -9.04 -15.01 2.06
C GLY A 59 -8.42 -15.70 3.27
N ASN A 60 -8.97 -16.84 3.64
CA ASN A 60 -8.48 -17.66 4.77
C ASN A 60 -7.35 -18.61 4.36
N TYR A 61 -6.84 -18.49 3.15
CA TYR A 61 -5.85 -19.41 2.61
C TYR A 61 -4.48 -19.27 3.26
N HIS A 62 -4.10 -18.03 3.57
CA HIS A 62 -2.84 -17.71 4.21
C HIS A 62 -3.07 -17.14 5.60
N HIS A 63 -2.10 -17.35 6.47
CA HIS A 63 -2.07 -16.67 7.75
C HIS A 63 -1.68 -15.21 7.53
N ILE A 64 -2.65 -14.31 7.70
CA ILE A 64 -2.45 -12.88 7.44
C ILE A 64 -2.28 -12.13 8.75
N ASN A 65 -1.18 -11.41 8.88
CA ASN A 65 -0.94 -10.49 9.99
C ASN A 65 -1.00 -9.06 9.47
N HIS A 66 -1.86 -8.24 10.07
CA HIS A 66 -1.97 -6.83 9.74
C HIS A 66 -1.18 -6.00 10.74
N ILE A 67 -0.24 -5.21 10.25
CA ILE A 67 0.63 -4.38 11.06
C ILE A 67 0.48 -2.93 10.60
N LEU A 68 0.17 -2.05 11.56
CA LEU A 68 0.17 -0.61 11.34
C LEU A 68 1.46 -0.02 11.90
N ILE A 69 2.24 0.62 11.04
CA ILE A 69 3.39 1.41 11.47
C ILE A 69 2.91 2.83 11.70
N ASP A 70 2.80 3.21 12.97
CA ASP A 70 2.28 4.51 13.38
C ASP A 70 3.44 5.49 13.59
N THR A 71 3.46 6.53 12.76
CA THR A 71 4.45 7.61 12.83
C THR A 71 3.74 8.92 13.12
N GLU A 72 4.35 9.77 13.91
CA GLU A 72 3.83 11.11 14.23
C GLU A 72 3.51 11.89 12.95
N PRO A 73 2.34 12.56 12.86
CA PRO A 73 1.93 13.26 11.64
C PRO A 73 2.92 14.33 11.16
N ASN A 74 3.52 15.06 12.07
CA ASN A 74 4.52 16.07 11.72
C ASN A 74 5.79 15.48 11.10
N ILE A 75 6.20 14.30 11.53
CA ILE A 75 7.34 13.57 10.94
C ILE A 75 6.97 13.11 9.52
N CYS A 76 5.76 12.62 9.33
CA CYS A 76 5.27 12.21 8.01
C CYS A 76 5.23 13.41 7.05
N GLU A 77 4.74 14.55 7.50
CA GLU A 77 4.69 15.78 6.69
C GLU A 77 6.08 16.22 6.25
N GLU A 78 7.03 16.22 7.17
CA GLU A 78 8.41 16.58 6.89
C GLU A 78 9.04 15.64 5.84
N ARG A 79 8.82 14.33 5.99
CA ARG A 79 9.31 13.34 5.02
C ARG A 79 8.72 13.54 3.64
N LEU A 80 7.45 13.89 3.54
CA LEU A 80 6.79 14.21 2.27
C LEU A 80 7.41 15.45 1.62
N LYS A 81 7.68 16.49 2.38
CA LYS A 81 8.36 17.69 1.90
C LYS A 81 9.76 17.39 1.36
N GLN A 82 10.53 16.58 2.08
CA GLN A 82 11.88 16.16 1.67
C GLN A 82 11.86 15.36 0.36
N ARG A 83 10.83 14.56 0.14
CA ARG A 83 10.66 13.77 -1.10
C ARG A 83 10.07 14.57 -2.25
N LYS A 84 9.70 15.84 -2.04
CA LYS A 84 9.06 16.70 -3.03
C LYS A 84 7.82 16.06 -3.65
N GLN A 85 7.02 15.37 -2.84
CA GLN A 85 5.79 14.75 -3.32
C GLN A 85 4.71 15.80 -3.53
N THR A 86 3.90 15.61 -4.58
CA THR A 86 2.81 16.52 -4.95
C THR A 86 1.49 16.21 -4.24
N ILE A 87 1.43 15.14 -3.45
CA ILE A 87 0.23 14.71 -2.76
C ILE A 87 -0.05 15.61 -1.56
N SER A 88 -1.31 16.04 -1.39
CA SER A 88 -1.72 16.81 -0.22
C SER A 88 -1.61 15.96 1.05
N PHE A 89 -0.81 16.42 2.00
CA PHE A 89 -0.68 15.76 3.31
C PHE A 89 -2.02 15.73 4.06
N GLN A 90 -2.82 16.78 3.92
CA GLN A 90 -4.11 16.85 4.60
C GLN A 90 -5.09 15.77 4.11
N GLU A 91 -5.10 15.48 2.82
CA GLU A 91 -5.90 14.39 2.25
C GLU A 91 -5.45 13.03 2.79
N ILE A 92 -4.15 12.78 2.81
CA ILE A 92 -3.60 11.56 3.37
C ILE A 92 -3.98 11.41 4.84
N LEU A 93 -3.87 12.48 5.60
CA LEU A 93 -4.19 12.48 7.03
C LEU A 93 -5.68 12.22 7.26
N ASN A 94 -6.56 12.80 6.46
CA ASN A 94 -8.00 12.58 6.53
C ASN A 94 -8.35 11.12 6.20
N ASP A 95 -7.78 10.57 5.15
CA ASP A 95 -7.98 9.17 4.78
C ASP A 95 -7.51 8.22 5.88
N PHE A 96 -6.38 8.53 6.50
CA PHE A 96 -5.85 7.75 7.61
C PHE A 96 -6.75 7.79 8.83
N LYS A 97 -7.31 8.97 9.17
CA LYS A 97 -8.22 9.13 10.30
C LYS A 97 -9.53 8.37 10.13
N THR A 98 -10.01 8.23 8.90
CA THR A 98 -11.27 7.55 8.58
C THR A 98 -11.10 6.07 8.30
N ALA A 99 -9.87 5.59 8.14
CA ALA A 99 -9.59 4.19 7.86
C ALA A 99 -9.86 3.30 9.08
N ASP A 100 -10.32 2.08 8.81
CA ASP A 100 -10.57 1.08 9.84
C ASP A 100 -9.35 0.19 10.04
N PHE A 101 -8.69 0.34 11.17
CA PHE A 101 -7.53 -0.47 11.58
C PHE A 101 -7.87 -1.51 12.63
N THR A 102 -9.14 -1.89 12.74
CA THR A 102 -9.56 -2.94 13.68
C THR A 102 -8.81 -4.24 13.41
N GLY A 103 -8.22 -4.82 14.45
CA GLY A 103 -7.45 -6.05 14.34
C GLY A 103 -5.98 -5.85 13.93
N TYR A 104 -5.55 -4.63 13.67
CA TYR A 104 -4.16 -4.32 13.34
C TYR A 104 -3.30 -4.26 14.60
N ARG A 105 -2.11 -4.86 14.52
CA ARG A 105 -1.06 -4.66 15.51
C ARG A 105 -0.38 -3.32 15.24
N VAL A 106 -0.34 -2.45 16.23
CA VAL A 106 0.28 -1.12 16.09
C VAL A 106 1.73 -1.17 16.52
N VAL A 107 2.62 -0.73 15.63
CA VAL A 107 4.04 -0.55 15.92
C VAL A 107 4.37 0.92 15.75
N LYS A 108 4.82 1.56 16.82
CA LYS A 108 5.19 2.97 16.77
C LYS A 108 6.59 3.14 16.18
N ASN A 109 6.67 3.98 15.17
CA ASN A 109 7.92 4.36 14.52
C ASN A 109 8.30 5.77 14.98
N ARG A 110 9.39 5.85 15.68
CA ARG A 110 9.94 7.12 16.20
C ARG A 110 10.96 7.73 15.25
#